data_ec81b78cde3cd651969ef5564e4810b4
#
_entry.id   ec81b78cde3cd651969ef5564e4810b4
#
_cell.length_a   1.000
_cell.length_b   1.000
_cell.length_c   1.000
_cell.angle_alpha   90.00
_cell.angle_beta   90.00
_cell.angle_gamma   90.00
#
_symmetry.space_group_name_H-M   'P 1'
#
loop_
_entity.id
_entity.type
_entity.pdbx_description
1 polymer ?
#
loop_
_entity_poly.entity_id
_entity_poly.type
_entity_poly.pdbx_seq_one_letter_code
_entity_poly.pdbx_strand_id
1 'polypeptide(L)'
;MENGFFVKPIAYIHTDFKEKFGIPRQSGRAPSLEAKIIFTPAFRNAEALREIEGFSHLWLIFDFSMSHRENSGTWQPTVRPPRLGGNRKVGVFASRSPFRPNPIGLSCVKLV
;
A
#
# COMPACT_ATOMS: atom_id res chain seq x y z
N MET A 1 19.42 18.98 12.59
CA MET A 1 17.98 19.20 12.50
C MET A 1 17.31 18.03 11.83
N GLU A 2 16.17 17.65 12.34
CA GLU A 2 15.39 16.58 11.74
C GLU A 2 14.68 17.07 10.49
N ASN A 3 14.84 16.31 9.41
CA ASN A 3 14.21 16.64 8.13
C ASN A 3 13.01 15.72 7.86
N GLY A 4 12.45 15.15 8.90
CA GLY A 4 11.33 14.26 8.77
C GLY A 4 10.12 14.75 9.53
N PHE A 5 9.00 14.05 9.31
CA PHE A 5 7.78 14.30 10.07
C PHE A 5 7.03 12.98 10.22
N PHE A 6 6.18 12.94 11.24
CA PHE A 6 5.40 11.75 11.52
C PHE A 6 4.15 11.72 10.65
N VAL A 7 3.81 10.53 10.18
CA VAL A 7 2.57 10.29 9.46
C VAL A 7 1.73 9.33 10.31
N LYS A 8 0.48 9.69 10.50
CA LYS A 8 -0.43 8.89 11.31
C LYS A 8 -1.45 8.20 10.42
N PRO A 9 -1.64 6.88 10.57
CA PRO A 9 -2.69 6.19 9.81
C PRO A 9 -4.07 6.75 10.14
N ILE A 10 -4.88 6.94 9.12
CA ILE A 10 -6.24 7.47 9.31
C ILE A 10 -7.30 6.41 9.08
N ALA A 11 -6.92 5.30 8.44
CA ALA A 11 -7.87 4.26 8.08
C ALA A 11 -7.14 2.94 7.91
N TYR A 12 -7.90 1.87 7.86
CA TYR A 12 -7.40 0.53 7.55
C TYR A 12 -8.03 0.03 6.27
N ILE A 13 -7.23 -0.69 5.47
CA ILE A 13 -7.72 -1.33 4.26
C ILE A 13 -8.16 -2.74 4.64
N HIS A 14 -9.42 -3.04 4.41
CA HIS A 14 -9.98 -4.35 4.70
C HIS A 14 -10.33 -5.05 3.40
N THR A 15 -9.77 -6.24 3.20
CA THR A 15 -10.03 -7.04 2.01
C THR A 15 -10.51 -8.43 2.43
N ASP A 16 -11.09 -9.15 1.47
CA ASP A 16 -11.47 -10.54 1.71
C ASP A 16 -10.30 -11.49 1.57
N PHE A 17 -9.16 -11.00 1.13
CA PHE A 17 -7.96 -11.80 0.98
C PHE A 17 -7.23 -11.87 2.30
N LYS A 18 -7.02 -13.09 2.77
CA LYS A 18 -6.30 -13.30 4.02
C LYS A 18 -4.86 -13.74 3.82
N GLU A 19 -4.56 -14.19 2.60
CA GLU A 19 -3.23 -14.64 2.26
C GLU A 19 -2.62 -13.72 1.23
N LYS A 20 -1.33 -13.41 1.40
CA LYS A 20 -0.68 -12.47 0.51
C LYS A 20 -0.61 -12.95 -0.94
N PHE A 21 -0.68 -14.25 -1.16
CA PHE A 21 -0.64 -14.80 -2.52
C PHE A 21 -1.95 -14.59 -3.27
N GLY A 22 -3.05 -14.36 -2.55
CA GLY A 22 -4.33 -14.09 -3.17
C GLY A 22 -4.55 -12.63 -3.52
N ILE A 23 -3.67 -11.75 -3.06
CA ILE A 23 -3.83 -10.32 -3.26
C ILE A 23 -3.12 -9.88 -4.54
N PRO A 24 -3.82 -9.18 -5.45
CA PRO A 24 -3.17 -8.67 -6.65
C PRO A 24 -1.98 -7.77 -6.32
N ARG A 25 -0.88 -7.96 -7.00
CA ARG A 25 0.34 -7.20 -6.75
C ARG A 25 0.29 -5.80 -7.35
N GLN A 26 -0.65 -5.58 -8.26
CA GLN A 26 -0.84 -4.27 -8.87
C GLN A 26 -2.31 -3.91 -8.85
N SER A 27 -2.59 -2.65 -8.54
CA SER A 27 -3.94 -2.14 -8.60
C SER A 27 -4.46 -2.22 -10.04
N GLY A 28 -5.73 -2.56 -10.18
CA GLY A 28 -6.38 -2.66 -11.48
C GLY A 28 -6.22 -3.99 -12.18
N ARG A 29 -5.41 -4.90 -11.67
CA ARG A 29 -5.21 -6.21 -12.30
C ARG A 29 -6.37 -7.15 -12.08
N ALA A 30 -7.14 -6.94 -11.03
CA ALA A 30 -8.31 -7.74 -10.72
C ALA A 30 -9.44 -6.80 -10.36
N PRO A 31 -10.05 -6.15 -11.36
CA PRO A 31 -11.04 -5.10 -11.10
C PRO A 31 -12.30 -5.60 -10.39
N SER A 32 -12.56 -6.90 -10.42
CA SER A 32 -13.69 -7.47 -9.69
C SER A 32 -13.46 -7.58 -8.18
N LEU A 33 -12.21 -7.39 -7.73
CA LEU A 33 -11.89 -7.48 -6.32
C LEU A 33 -12.03 -6.11 -5.66
N GLU A 34 -12.74 -6.09 -4.55
CA GLU A 34 -13.02 -4.87 -3.83
C GLU A 34 -12.41 -4.90 -2.44
N ALA A 35 -12.07 -3.72 -1.96
CA ALA A 35 -11.60 -3.53 -0.61
C ALA A 35 -12.41 -2.41 0.03
N LYS A 36 -12.42 -2.38 1.34
CA LYS A 36 -13.08 -1.32 2.10
C LYS A 36 -12.01 -0.53 2.85
N ILE A 37 -12.17 0.78 2.86
CA ILE A 37 -11.33 1.65 3.64
C ILE A 37 -12.14 2.07 4.85
N ILE A 38 -11.71 1.63 6.02
CA ILE A 38 -12.44 1.87 7.26
C ILE A 38 -11.65 2.87 8.10
N PHE A 39 -12.22 4.04 8.26
CA PHE A 39 -11.56 5.09 9.03
C PHE A 39 -11.55 4.76 10.51
N THR A 40 -10.45 5.11 11.18
CA THR A 40 -10.40 5.01 12.63
C THR A 40 -11.36 6.04 13.23
N PRO A 41 -11.86 5.80 14.46
CA PRO A 41 -12.82 6.72 15.06
C PRO A 41 -12.36 8.17 15.11
N ALA A 42 -11.08 8.40 15.32
CA ALA A 42 -10.56 9.77 15.41
C ALA A 42 -10.68 10.53 14.08
N PHE A 43 -10.71 9.82 12.95
CA PHE A 43 -10.75 10.44 11.63
C PHE A 43 -12.02 10.09 10.86
N ARG A 44 -12.99 9.50 11.53
CA ARG A 44 -14.26 9.10 10.91
C ARG A 44 -15.19 10.30 10.90
N ASN A 45 -15.07 11.10 9.86
CA ASN A 45 -15.85 12.32 9.72
C ASN A 45 -16.32 12.44 8.27
N ALA A 46 -17.65 12.39 8.09
CA ALA A 46 -18.23 12.43 6.76
C ALA A 46 -17.90 13.68 5.99
N GLU A 47 -17.72 14.80 6.68
CA GLU A 47 -17.40 16.06 6.01
C GLU A 47 -16.02 16.03 5.35
N ALA A 48 -15.10 15.20 5.86
CA ALA A 48 -13.79 15.05 5.26
C ALA A 48 -13.84 14.31 3.93
N LEU A 49 -14.97 13.66 3.63
CA LEU A 49 -15.17 12.93 2.38
C LEU A 49 -16.13 13.65 1.44
N ARG A 50 -16.52 14.88 1.79
CA ARG A 50 -17.47 15.63 0.98
C ARG A 50 -16.99 15.73 -0.46
N GLU A 51 -17.87 15.36 -1.40
CA GLU A 51 -17.62 15.40 -2.83
C GLU A 51 -16.58 14.41 -3.35
N ILE A 52 -16.18 13.43 -2.53
CA ILE A 52 -15.23 12.43 -2.98
C ILE A 52 -15.81 11.57 -4.11
N GLU A 53 -17.13 11.41 -4.14
CA GLU A 53 -17.80 10.64 -5.19
C GLU A 53 -17.71 11.27 -6.57
N GLY A 54 -17.23 12.50 -6.64
CA GLY A 54 -16.96 13.16 -7.92
C GLY A 54 -15.70 12.66 -8.60
N PHE A 55 -14.90 11.86 -7.91
CA PHE A 55 -13.67 11.33 -8.46
C PHE A 55 -13.85 9.87 -8.83
N SER A 56 -13.22 9.45 -9.93
CA SER A 56 -13.29 8.07 -10.36
C SER A 56 -12.28 7.18 -9.64
N HIS A 57 -11.18 7.76 -9.21
CA HIS A 57 -10.07 7.02 -8.59
C HIS A 57 -9.51 7.77 -7.39
N LEU A 58 -8.85 7.03 -6.53
CA LEU A 58 -8.16 7.56 -5.37
C LEU A 58 -6.72 7.10 -5.38
N TRP A 59 -5.85 7.94 -4.88
CA TRP A 59 -4.48 7.54 -4.57
C TRP A 59 -4.44 7.14 -3.10
N LEU A 60 -3.90 5.95 -2.85
CA LEU A 60 -3.72 5.45 -1.49
C LEU A 60 -2.25 5.38 -1.17
N ILE A 61 -1.87 5.98 -0.05
CA ILE A 61 -0.55 5.81 0.53
C ILE A 61 -0.74 4.87 1.70
N PHE A 62 -0.09 3.73 1.67
CA PHE A 62 -0.34 2.72 2.70
C PHE A 62 0.97 2.11 3.19
N ASP A 63 0.87 1.50 4.36
CA ASP A 63 1.97 0.87 5.04
C ASP A 63 2.00 -0.62 4.73
N PHE A 64 3.17 -1.15 4.40
CA PHE A 64 3.36 -2.58 4.24
C PHE A 64 3.56 -3.21 5.62
N SER A 65 2.49 -3.35 6.37
CA SER A 65 2.59 -3.81 7.76
C SER A 65 3.22 -5.19 7.91
N MET A 66 3.03 -6.07 6.93
CA MET A 66 3.66 -7.38 6.98
C MET A 66 5.18 -7.29 6.91
N SER A 67 5.70 -6.30 6.18
CA SER A 67 7.15 -6.12 6.09
C SER A 67 7.78 -5.70 7.41
N HIS A 68 7.07 -4.91 8.20
CA HIS A 68 7.55 -4.54 9.52
C HIS A 68 7.73 -5.77 10.40
N ARG A 69 6.81 -6.72 10.27
CA ARG A 69 6.82 -7.94 11.05
C ARG A 69 7.89 -8.91 10.56
N GLU A 70 7.97 -9.12 9.25
CA GLU A 70 8.84 -10.11 8.65
C GLU A 70 10.30 -9.70 8.61
N ASN A 71 10.56 -8.41 8.51
CA ASN A 71 11.91 -7.91 8.30
C ASN A 71 12.55 -7.27 9.52
N SER A 72 11.79 -7.11 10.60
CA SER A 72 12.28 -6.46 11.80
C SER A 72 12.96 -5.12 11.52
N GLY A 73 12.42 -4.38 10.55
CA GLY A 73 12.96 -3.08 10.17
C GLY A 73 14.15 -3.13 9.21
N THR A 74 14.57 -4.32 8.79
CA THR A 74 15.70 -4.45 7.88
C THR A 74 15.25 -4.29 6.43
N TRP A 75 15.97 -3.47 5.69
CA TRP A 75 15.69 -3.28 4.28
C TRP A 75 16.74 -3.96 3.43
N GLN A 76 16.46 -4.15 2.14
CA GLN A 76 17.36 -4.81 1.23
C GLN A 76 17.67 -3.89 0.05
N PRO A 77 18.96 -3.66 -0.25
CA PRO A 77 19.31 -2.78 -1.37
C PRO A 77 18.89 -3.31 -2.73
N THR A 78 18.85 -4.63 -2.88
CA THR A 78 18.47 -5.26 -4.14
C THR A 78 17.42 -6.33 -3.91
N VAL A 79 16.57 -6.52 -4.91
CA VAL A 79 15.48 -7.49 -4.86
C VAL A 79 15.35 -8.16 -6.23
N ARG A 80 14.61 -9.26 -6.28
CA ARG A 80 14.31 -10.00 -7.51
C ARG A 80 12.81 -10.01 -7.74
N PRO A 81 12.27 -8.99 -8.42
CA PRO A 81 10.82 -8.89 -8.58
C PRO A 81 10.26 -10.07 -9.38
N PRO A 82 9.16 -10.69 -8.92
CA PRO A 82 8.53 -11.80 -9.66
C PRO A 82 8.08 -11.41 -11.05
N ARG A 83 7.70 -10.17 -11.24
CA ARG A 83 7.26 -9.67 -12.56
C ARG A 83 8.35 -9.70 -13.60
N LEU A 84 9.60 -9.70 -13.17
CA LEU A 84 10.75 -9.82 -14.06
C LEU A 84 11.29 -11.24 -14.09
N GLY A 85 10.47 -12.22 -13.69
CA GLY A 85 10.83 -13.61 -13.72
C GLY A 85 11.56 -14.10 -12.49
N GLY A 86 11.80 -13.25 -11.51
CA GLY A 86 12.49 -13.63 -10.28
C GLY A 86 13.97 -13.87 -10.43
N ASN A 87 14.50 -13.81 -11.67
CA ASN A 87 15.91 -14.07 -11.95
C ASN A 87 16.72 -12.80 -12.09
N ARG A 88 16.05 -11.70 -12.28
CA ARG A 88 16.72 -10.42 -12.47
C ARG A 88 16.78 -9.65 -11.18
N LYS A 89 17.98 -9.28 -10.78
CA LYS A 89 18.22 -8.51 -9.58
C LYS A 89 18.21 -7.03 -9.91
N VAL A 90 17.41 -6.26 -9.21
CA VAL A 90 17.31 -4.81 -9.40
C VAL A 90 17.42 -4.09 -8.06
N GLY A 91 17.72 -2.81 -8.10
CA GLY A 91 17.73 -2.00 -6.91
C GLY A 91 16.32 -1.90 -6.32
N VAL A 92 16.22 -1.88 -5.00
CA VAL A 92 14.91 -1.83 -4.34
C VAL A 92 14.15 -0.56 -4.72
N PHE A 93 14.85 0.54 -4.97
CA PHE A 93 14.21 1.79 -5.37
C PHE A 93 13.73 1.77 -6.82
N ALA A 94 14.12 0.75 -7.58
CA ALA A 94 13.63 0.55 -8.94
C ALA A 94 12.57 -0.53 -8.98
N SER A 95 11.92 -0.80 -7.86
CA SER A 95 10.90 -1.83 -7.73
C SER A 95 9.79 -1.35 -6.81
N ARG A 96 8.76 -2.17 -6.67
CA ARG A 96 7.66 -1.91 -5.73
C ARG A 96 7.78 -2.80 -4.49
N SER A 97 8.96 -3.33 -4.25
CA SER A 97 9.18 -4.21 -3.12
C SER A 97 8.98 -3.51 -1.77
N PRO A 98 8.39 -4.20 -0.79
CA PRO A 98 8.24 -3.65 0.56
C PRO A 98 9.55 -3.67 1.36
N PHE A 99 10.62 -4.28 0.84
CA PHE A 99 11.89 -4.39 1.55
C PHE A 99 12.72 -3.12 1.48
N ARG A 100 12.06 -1.99 1.49
CA ARG A 100 12.70 -0.69 1.39
C ARG A 100 12.80 -0.04 2.77
N PRO A 101 13.66 1.02 2.91
CA PRO A 101 13.84 1.65 4.22
C PRO A 101 12.54 2.11 4.87
N ASN A 102 11.64 2.66 4.06
CA ASN A 102 10.31 3.02 4.51
C ASN A 102 9.32 2.18 3.70
N PRO A 103 8.75 1.12 4.29
CA PRO A 103 7.88 0.21 3.55
C PRO A 103 6.50 0.82 3.34
N ILE A 104 6.45 1.81 2.48
CA ILE A 104 5.25 2.55 2.14
C ILE A 104 4.91 2.31 0.67
N GLY A 105 3.66 2.00 0.39
CA GLY A 105 3.17 1.78 -0.95
C GLY A 105 2.28 2.91 -1.42
N LEU A 106 2.15 3.03 -2.73
CA LEU A 106 1.27 3.99 -3.37
C LEU A 106 0.48 3.27 -4.45
N SER A 107 -0.82 3.37 -4.42
CA SER A 107 -1.69 2.75 -5.41
C SER A 107 -2.80 3.69 -5.84
N CYS A 108 -3.12 3.63 -7.12
CA CYS A 108 -4.27 4.32 -7.67
C CYS A 108 -5.38 3.28 -7.81
N VAL A 109 -6.48 3.49 -7.11
CA VAL A 109 -7.57 2.52 -7.08
C VAL A 109 -8.86 3.16 -7.53
N LYS A 110 -9.73 2.35 -8.14
CA LYS A 110 -11.02 2.84 -8.59
C LYS A 110 -11.97 2.97 -7.41
N LEU A 111 -12.65 4.09 -7.35
CA LEU A 111 -13.67 4.34 -6.33
C LEU A 111 -14.99 3.75 -6.81
N VAL A 112 -15.61 2.94 -5.99
CA VAL A 112 -16.93 2.35 -6.29
C VAL A 112 -17.97 2.78 -5.27
#